data_7c4aa551ebf90431ebdebe836e81d356
#
_entry.id   7c4aa551ebf90431ebdebe836e81d356
#
_cell.length_a   1.000
_cell.length_b   1.000
_cell.length_c   1.000
_cell.angle_alpha   90.00
_cell.angle_beta   90.00
_cell.angle_gamma   90.00
#
_symmetry.space_group_name_H-M   'P 1'
#
loop_
_entity.id
_entity.type
_entity.pdbx_description
1 polymer ?
#
loop_
_entity_poly.entity_id
_entity_poly.type
_entity_poly.pdbx_seq_one_letter_code
_entity_poly.pdbx_strand_id
1 'polypeptide(L)'
;MGSDCIGEYSSYVVPKLNVKPPVLRTVVDLREHNKNTHRMTSPLPDIDGVLRRTAAHKFRTMLDMKNAYEQIRVVPEHIPRTTVTTPDGNMVSKVIQIGDCNAPATYQALMNHLFSAYIGRFFDVYLDDIVIYSDSLEDHERHVKIVLDILNQEKLYLSRQKLHFIQPELKLLGPVIDDEGIRMDPHKVNSVLSWKVPTNRDLLRGFIGSVGPLWVIWQMTSPMFGCP
;
A
#
# COMPACT_ATOMS: atom_id res chain seq x y z
N MET A 1 1.73 -16.97 -36.32
CA MET A 1 3.09 -16.76 -35.83
C MET A 1 3.23 -15.28 -35.53
N GLY A 2 2.90 -14.87 -34.32
CA GLY A 2 3.05 -13.49 -33.85
C GLY A 2 4.49 -13.30 -33.38
N SER A 3 5.17 -12.33 -33.97
CA SER A 3 6.46 -11.88 -33.49
C SER A 3 6.30 -11.40 -32.05
N ASP A 4 6.80 -12.18 -31.11
CA ASP A 4 6.92 -11.76 -29.71
C ASP A 4 7.83 -10.52 -29.69
N CYS A 5 7.21 -9.35 -29.57
CA CYS A 5 7.94 -8.10 -29.33
C CYS A 5 8.56 -8.22 -27.94
N ILE A 6 9.82 -8.66 -27.89
CA ILE A 6 10.67 -8.49 -26.73
C ILE A 6 10.93 -7.00 -26.65
N GLY A 7 10.17 -6.29 -25.82
CA GLY A 7 10.41 -4.88 -25.58
C GLY A 7 11.76 -4.71 -24.87
N GLU A 8 12.62 -3.86 -25.40
CA GLU A 8 13.83 -3.43 -24.69
C GLU A 8 13.40 -2.51 -23.55
N TYR A 9 13.39 -3.02 -22.33
CA TYR A 9 13.13 -2.22 -21.13
C TYR A 9 14.47 -1.79 -20.54
N SER A 10 14.56 -0.52 -20.16
CA SER A 10 15.73 0.02 -19.47
C SER A 10 15.52 -0.03 -17.95
N SER A 11 16.60 -0.31 -17.22
CA SER A 11 16.62 -0.25 -15.77
C SER A 11 17.31 1.02 -15.28
N TYR A 12 16.75 1.65 -14.26
CA TYR A 12 17.32 2.84 -13.62
C TYR A 12 17.55 2.57 -12.14
N VAL A 13 18.60 3.17 -11.60
CA VAL A 13 18.89 3.14 -10.18
C VAL A 13 18.41 4.45 -9.57
N VAL A 14 17.47 4.38 -8.65
CA VAL A 14 16.88 5.55 -7.99
C VAL A 14 17.21 5.52 -6.51
N PRO A 15 17.71 6.62 -5.91
CA PRO A 15 17.91 6.67 -4.47
C PRO A 15 16.56 6.74 -3.74
N LYS A 16 16.43 5.99 -2.65
CA LYS A 16 15.29 6.07 -1.74
C LYS A 16 15.45 7.34 -0.89
N LEU A 17 14.66 8.37 -1.19
CA LEU A 17 14.86 9.74 -0.68
C LEU A 17 14.77 9.88 0.85
N ASN A 18 14.12 8.98 1.57
CA ASN A 18 13.83 9.11 3.00
C ASN A 18 14.68 8.19 3.90
N VAL A 19 15.77 7.61 3.40
CA VAL A 19 16.66 6.71 4.15
C VAL A 19 18.08 7.26 4.17
N LYS A 20 18.68 7.39 5.34
CA LYS A 20 20.11 7.78 5.50
C LYS A 20 20.89 6.60 6.08
N PRO A 21 21.97 6.12 5.42
CA PRO A 21 22.45 6.50 4.08
C PRO A 21 21.45 6.12 2.97
N PRO A 22 21.48 6.79 1.82
CA PRO A 22 20.54 6.52 0.73
C PRO A 22 20.71 5.08 0.23
N VAL A 23 19.61 4.32 0.27
CA VAL A 23 19.56 2.97 -0.30
C VAL A 23 19.16 3.09 -1.77
N LEU A 24 19.95 2.49 -2.64
CA LEU A 24 19.65 2.44 -4.06
C LEU A 24 18.55 1.41 -4.34
N ARG A 25 17.57 1.79 -5.15
CA ARG A 25 16.53 0.88 -5.65
C ARG A 25 16.65 0.79 -7.16
N THR A 26 16.75 -0.40 -7.68
CA THR A 26 16.64 -0.64 -9.12
C THR A 26 15.16 -0.55 -9.50
N VAL A 27 14.86 0.26 -10.51
CA VAL A 27 13.52 0.43 -11.06
C VAL A 27 13.58 0.13 -12.54
N VAL A 28 12.64 -0.67 -13.01
CA VAL A 28 12.50 -1.00 -14.43
C VAL A 28 11.47 -0.06 -15.05
N ASP A 29 11.76 0.42 -16.25
CA ASP A 29 10.79 1.18 -17.02
C ASP A 29 9.77 0.25 -17.68
N LEU A 30 8.63 0.10 -17.05
CA LEU A 30 7.53 -0.75 -17.51
C LEU A 30 6.47 0.00 -18.32
N ARG A 31 6.71 1.24 -18.75
CA ARG A 31 5.70 2.04 -19.44
C ARG A 31 5.17 1.38 -20.71
N GLU A 32 6.05 0.83 -21.55
CA GLU A 32 5.64 0.12 -22.77
C GLU A 32 4.98 -1.24 -22.45
N HIS A 33 5.50 -1.96 -21.46
CA HIS A 33 4.85 -3.18 -20.96
C HIS A 33 3.42 -2.89 -20.50
N ASN A 34 3.23 -1.86 -19.69
CA ASN A 34 1.94 -1.47 -19.15
C ASN A 34 0.93 -1.01 -20.22
N LYS A 35 1.39 -0.42 -21.33
CA LYS A 35 0.53 -0.08 -22.47
C LYS A 35 -0.05 -1.31 -23.18
N ASN A 36 0.72 -2.39 -23.22
CA ASN A 36 0.38 -3.64 -23.89
C ASN A 36 -0.23 -4.69 -22.93
N THR A 37 -0.43 -4.33 -21.67
CA THR A 37 -0.98 -5.22 -20.65
C THR A 37 -2.45 -4.87 -20.38
N HIS A 38 -3.32 -5.88 -20.40
CA HIS A 38 -4.70 -5.71 -19.94
C HIS A 38 -4.72 -5.37 -18.45
N ARG A 39 -5.32 -4.24 -18.11
CA ARG A 39 -5.43 -3.82 -16.71
C ARG A 39 -6.46 -4.68 -15.99
N MET A 40 -6.03 -5.26 -14.90
CA MET A 40 -6.90 -5.93 -13.95
C MET A 40 -7.50 -4.91 -12.99
N THR A 41 -8.77 -5.07 -12.69
CA THR A 41 -9.43 -4.32 -11.63
C THR A 41 -9.65 -5.27 -10.46
N SER A 42 -9.07 -4.94 -9.30
CA SER A 42 -9.44 -5.55 -8.02
C SER A 42 -10.16 -4.49 -7.20
N PRO A 43 -11.31 -4.80 -6.60
CA PRO A 43 -11.96 -3.85 -5.73
C PRO A 43 -11.01 -3.52 -4.56
N LEU A 44 -10.65 -2.25 -4.45
CA LEU A 44 -9.94 -1.75 -3.28
C LEU A 44 -10.93 -1.65 -2.13
N PRO A 45 -10.49 -1.93 -0.90
CA PRO A 45 -11.32 -1.72 0.28
C PRO A 45 -11.73 -0.25 0.42
N ASP A 46 -12.90 -0.03 1.01
CA ASP A 46 -13.34 1.29 1.41
C ASP A 46 -12.43 1.84 2.52
N ILE A 47 -11.66 2.87 2.20
CA ILE A 47 -10.71 3.52 3.11
C ILE A 47 -11.43 4.02 4.37
N ASP A 48 -12.58 4.65 4.21
CA ASP A 48 -13.35 5.22 5.31
C ASP A 48 -13.84 4.12 6.25
N GLY A 49 -14.30 3.01 5.69
CA GLY A 49 -14.69 1.83 6.46
C GLY A 49 -13.52 1.23 7.23
N VAL A 50 -12.33 1.11 6.61
CA VAL A 50 -11.11 0.63 7.28
C VAL A 50 -10.73 1.54 8.45
N LEU A 51 -10.70 2.87 8.22
CA LEU A 51 -10.35 3.85 9.26
C LEU A 51 -11.33 3.81 10.44
N ARG A 52 -12.64 3.79 10.16
CA ARG A 52 -13.68 3.72 11.20
C ARG A 52 -13.59 2.44 12.04
N ARG A 53 -13.44 1.27 11.40
CA ARG A 53 -13.28 0.00 12.12
C ARG A 53 -12.02 0.02 12.98
N THR A 54 -10.90 0.49 12.45
CA THR A 54 -9.65 0.59 13.20
C THR A 54 -9.79 1.54 14.39
N ALA A 55 -10.45 2.70 14.23
CA ALA A 55 -10.64 3.68 15.29
C ALA A 55 -11.59 3.20 16.39
N ALA A 56 -12.57 2.35 16.04
CA ALA A 56 -13.55 1.83 17.00
C ALA A 56 -12.93 0.86 18.03
N HIS A 57 -11.73 0.33 17.81
CA HIS A 57 -11.11 -0.67 18.66
C HIS A 57 -9.90 -0.09 19.40
N LYS A 58 -9.63 -0.60 20.61
CA LYS A 58 -8.58 -0.08 21.48
C LYS A 58 -7.18 -0.56 21.13
N PHE A 59 -7.02 -1.84 20.76
CA PHE A 59 -5.73 -2.45 20.46
C PHE A 59 -5.54 -2.50 18.96
N ARG A 60 -4.45 -1.91 18.47
CA ARG A 60 -4.18 -1.74 17.04
C ARG A 60 -2.76 -2.14 16.73
N THR A 61 -2.57 -2.94 15.71
CA THR A 61 -1.26 -3.35 15.18
C THR A 61 -1.25 -3.09 13.69
N MET A 62 -0.18 -2.46 13.20
CA MET A 62 0.06 -2.28 11.78
C MET A 62 1.28 -3.08 11.36
N LEU A 63 1.13 -3.81 10.27
CA LEU A 63 2.19 -4.62 9.68
C LEU A 63 2.43 -4.12 8.25
N ASP A 64 3.70 -3.98 7.89
CA ASP A 64 4.13 -3.60 6.53
C ASP A 64 4.86 -4.78 5.89
N MET A 65 4.50 -5.09 4.67
CA MET A 65 5.09 -6.19 3.94
C MET A 65 6.47 -5.83 3.40
N LYS A 66 7.40 -6.76 3.46
CA LYS A 66 8.72 -6.57 2.85
C LYS A 66 8.63 -6.74 1.33
N ASN A 67 8.77 -5.65 0.57
CA ASN A 67 8.71 -5.70 -0.89
C ASN A 67 7.49 -6.49 -1.40
N ALA A 68 6.29 -6.11 -1.00
CA ALA A 68 5.05 -6.87 -1.14
C ALA A 68 4.87 -7.52 -2.54
N TYR A 69 5.04 -6.74 -3.60
CA TYR A 69 4.85 -7.22 -4.98
C TYR A 69 5.92 -8.24 -5.40
N GLU A 70 7.17 -8.08 -4.96
CA GLU A 70 8.29 -8.97 -5.28
C GLU A 70 8.19 -10.34 -4.61
N GLN A 71 7.21 -10.54 -3.73
CA GLN A 71 6.92 -11.84 -3.12
C GLN A 71 5.98 -12.71 -3.98
N ILE A 72 5.32 -12.12 -4.99
CA ILE A 72 4.42 -12.84 -5.89
C ILE A 72 5.19 -13.30 -7.12
N ARG A 73 5.14 -14.60 -7.39
CA ARG A 73 5.82 -15.20 -8.54
C ARG A 73 5.05 -14.95 -9.83
N VAL A 74 5.79 -14.66 -10.89
CA VAL A 74 5.27 -14.65 -12.26
C VAL A 74 5.11 -16.09 -12.76
N VAL A 75 4.01 -16.35 -13.43
CA VAL A 75 3.75 -17.66 -14.07
C VAL A 75 4.87 -17.97 -15.07
N PRO A 76 5.42 -19.19 -15.09
CA PRO A 76 6.59 -19.56 -15.90
C PRO A 76 6.49 -19.15 -17.38
N GLU A 77 5.30 -19.29 -17.97
CA GLU A 77 5.04 -18.95 -19.38
C GLU A 77 5.12 -17.43 -19.65
N HIS A 78 4.98 -16.61 -18.62
CA HIS A 78 5.05 -15.16 -18.72
C HIS A 78 6.42 -14.58 -18.35
N ILE A 79 7.33 -15.39 -17.76
CA ILE A 79 8.68 -14.92 -17.39
C ILE A 79 9.44 -14.29 -18.58
N PRO A 80 9.44 -14.86 -19.80
CA PRO A 80 10.11 -14.25 -20.94
C PRO A 80 9.61 -12.84 -21.29
N ARG A 81 8.36 -12.52 -20.96
CA ARG A 81 7.77 -11.19 -21.19
C ARG A 81 8.28 -10.12 -20.23
N THR A 82 8.98 -10.51 -19.18
CA THR A 82 9.59 -9.62 -18.20
C THR A 82 11.05 -9.28 -18.54
N THR A 83 11.51 -9.59 -19.74
CA THR A 83 12.90 -9.37 -20.17
C THR A 83 13.25 -7.90 -20.13
N VAL A 84 14.36 -7.60 -19.48
CA VAL A 84 14.94 -6.26 -19.35
C VAL A 84 16.36 -6.29 -19.87
N THR A 85 16.72 -5.34 -20.73
CA THR A 85 18.08 -5.16 -21.20
C THR A 85 18.87 -4.34 -20.18
N THR A 86 19.98 -4.88 -19.74
CA THR A 86 20.92 -4.23 -18.83
C THR A 86 22.32 -4.19 -19.47
N PRO A 87 23.25 -3.38 -18.95
CA PRO A 87 24.62 -3.39 -19.42
C PRO A 87 25.32 -4.77 -19.39
N ASP A 88 24.86 -5.63 -18.47
CA ASP A 88 25.39 -6.99 -18.29
C ASP A 88 24.66 -8.05 -19.13
N GLY A 89 23.69 -7.64 -19.95
CA GLY A 89 22.89 -8.50 -20.82
C GLY A 89 21.40 -8.51 -20.46
N ASN A 90 20.67 -9.43 -21.10
CA ASN A 90 19.24 -9.54 -20.89
C ASN A 90 18.92 -10.33 -19.61
N MET A 91 18.12 -9.75 -18.76
CA MET A 91 17.65 -10.34 -17.51
C MET A 91 16.14 -10.52 -17.53
N VAL A 92 15.62 -11.50 -16.80
CA VAL A 92 14.19 -11.75 -16.62
C VAL A 92 13.82 -11.68 -15.15
N SER A 93 12.60 -11.22 -14.85
CA SER A 93 12.09 -11.27 -13.49
C SER A 93 11.21 -12.50 -13.29
N LYS A 94 11.43 -13.21 -12.18
CA LYS A 94 10.58 -14.33 -11.74
C LYS A 94 9.48 -13.91 -10.78
N VAL A 95 9.44 -12.63 -10.42
CA VAL A 95 8.49 -12.04 -9.49
C VAL A 95 7.88 -10.78 -10.08
N ILE A 96 6.72 -10.37 -9.58
CA ILE A 96 6.07 -9.13 -9.99
C ILE A 96 6.96 -7.95 -9.58
N GLN A 97 7.15 -7.02 -10.50
CA GLN A 97 8.00 -5.86 -10.28
C GLN A 97 7.20 -4.63 -9.85
N ILE A 98 7.85 -3.79 -9.07
CA ILE A 98 7.31 -2.46 -8.76
C ILE A 98 7.22 -1.66 -10.06
N GLY A 99 6.03 -1.10 -10.33
CA GLY A 99 5.75 -0.37 -11.56
C GLY A 99 4.92 -1.16 -12.57
N ASP A 100 4.71 -2.48 -12.38
CA ASP A 100 3.71 -3.23 -13.13
C ASP A 100 2.31 -2.70 -12.80
N CYS A 101 1.52 -2.41 -13.84
CA CYS A 101 0.20 -1.82 -13.68
C CYS A 101 -0.79 -2.73 -12.92
N ASN A 102 -0.57 -4.03 -12.94
CA ASN A 102 -1.40 -5.03 -12.27
C ASN A 102 -0.87 -5.48 -10.91
N ALA A 103 0.35 -5.04 -10.50
CA ALA A 103 0.93 -5.44 -9.24
C ALA A 103 0.03 -5.13 -8.02
N PRO A 104 -0.54 -3.91 -7.89
CA PRO A 104 -1.44 -3.60 -6.77
C PRO A 104 -2.71 -4.46 -6.77
N ALA A 105 -3.34 -4.65 -7.95
CA ALA A 105 -4.57 -5.42 -8.08
C ALA A 105 -4.34 -6.90 -7.76
N THR A 106 -3.23 -7.47 -8.24
CA THR A 106 -2.86 -8.86 -7.99
C THR A 106 -2.57 -9.10 -6.51
N TYR A 107 -1.82 -8.19 -5.88
CA TYR A 107 -1.51 -8.28 -4.45
C TYR A 107 -2.78 -8.16 -3.61
N GLN A 108 -3.63 -7.18 -3.87
CA GLN A 108 -4.90 -7.01 -3.15
C GLN A 108 -5.80 -8.25 -3.30
N ALA A 109 -5.87 -8.82 -4.51
CA ALA A 109 -6.64 -10.05 -4.74
C ALA A 109 -6.10 -11.24 -3.94
N LEU A 110 -4.78 -11.40 -3.86
CA LEU A 110 -4.14 -12.41 -3.02
C LEU A 110 -4.50 -12.23 -1.54
N MET A 111 -4.34 -11.03 -1.01
CA MET A 111 -4.65 -10.74 0.40
C MET A 111 -6.13 -10.92 0.69
N ASN A 112 -7.01 -10.49 -0.20
CA ASN A 112 -8.45 -10.71 -0.07
C ASN A 112 -8.80 -12.20 -0.05
N HIS A 113 -8.11 -13.03 -0.83
CA HIS A 113 -8.31 -14.47 -0.83
C HIS A 113 -7.85 -15.11 0.49
N LEU A 114 -6.63 -14.83 0.92
CA LEU A 114 -6.03 -15.41 2.13
C LEU A 114 -6.78 -15.03 3.41
N PHE A 115 -7.24 -13.80 3.48
CA PHE A 115 -7.87 -13.25 4.69
C PHE A 115 -9.38 -13.04 4.57
N SER A 116 -10.03 -13.66 3.58
CA SER A 116 -11.47 -13.50 3.31
C SER A 116 -12.36 -13.72 4.53
N ALA A 117 -11.99 -14.66 5.43
CA ALA A 117 -12.73 -14.97 6.65
C ALA A 117 -12.58 -13.91 7.76
N TYR A 118 -11.61 -13.01 7.68
CA TYR A 118 -11.20 -12.10 8.75
C TYR A 118 -11.35 -10.62 8.39
N ILE A 119 -11.34 -10.28 7.11
CA ILE A 119 -11.52 -8.90 6.62
C ILE A 119 -12.85 -8.32 7.15
N GLY A 120 -12.78 -7.12 7.70
CA GLY A 120 -13.90 -6.41 8.29
C GLY A 120 -14.33 -6.90 9.69
N ARG A 121 -13.66 -7.92 10.25
CA ARG A 121 -13.92 -8.43 11.61
C ARG A 121 -12.88 -7.93 12.61
N PHE A 122 -11.62 -8.27 12.37
CA PHE A 122 -10.47 -7.85 13.17
C PHE A 122 -9.24 -7.54 12.32
N PHE A 123 -9.37 -7.63 11.01
CA PHE A 123 -8.31 -7.50 10.02
C PHE A 123 -8.82 -6.70 8.84
N ASP A 124 -8.03 -5.75 8.38
CA ASP A 124 -8.19 -5.10 7.09
C ASP A 124 -6.82 -4.99 6.40
N VAL A 125 -6.84 -4.95 5.08
CA VAL A 125 -5.65 -4.77 4.25
C VAL A 125 -5.95 -3.80 3.12
N TYR A 126 -5.10 -2.82 2.98
CA TYR A 126 -5.16 -1.87 1.87
C TYR A 126 -3.78 -1.80 1.22
N LEU A 127 -3.64 -2.49 0.10
CA LEU A 127 -2.34 -2.67 -0.56
C LEU A 127 -1.30 -3.22 0.44
N ASP A 128 -0.19 -2.51 0.62
CA ASP A 128 0.94 -2.93 1.47
C ASP A 128 0.66 -2.79 2.98
N ASP A 129 -0.36 -2.00 3.37
CA ASP A 129 -0.72 -1.74 4.75
C ASP A 129 -1.72 -2.77 5.28
N ILE A 130 -1.31 -3.53 6.27
CA ILE A 130 -2.12 -4.51 7.01
C ILE A 130 -2.43 -3.94 8.39
N VAL A 131 -3.69 -3.92 8.78
CA VAL A 131 -4.10 -3.49 10.11
C VAL A 131 -4.89 -4.58 10.81
N ILE A 132 -4.58 -4.78 12.10
CA ILE A 132 -5.25 -5.71 13.01
C ILE A 132 -5.78 -4.89 14.17
N TYR A 133 -7.03 -5.11 14.54
CA TYR A 133 -7.69 -4.36 15.60
C TYR A 133 -8.53 -5.27 16.50
N SER A 134 -8.66 -4.92 17.79
CA SER A 134 -9.33 -5.75 18.79
C SER A 134 -9.74 -4.91 20.02
N ASP A 135 -10.71 -5.39 20.78
CA ASP A 135 -11.21 -4.71 22.00
C ASP A 135 -10.45 -5.12 23.26
N SER A 136 -9.91 -6.33 23.30
CA SER A 136 -9.10 -6.84 24.41
C SER A 136 -7.68 -7.21 23.98
N LEU A 137 -6.73 -7.17 24.92
CA LEU A 137 -5.35 -7.56 24.66
C LEU A 137 -5.25 -9.05 24.34
N GLU A 138 -5.98 -9.89 25.02
CA GLU A 138 -6.01 -11.34 24.81
C GLU A 138 -6.49 -11.69 23.40
N ASP A 139 -7.59 -11.08 22.96
CA ASP A 139 -8.08 -11.24 21.60
C ASP A 139 -7.08 -10.71 20.59
N HIS A 140 -6.42 -9.58 20.90
CA HIS A 140 -5.44 -9.00 19.99
C HIS A 140 -4.24 -9.91 19.75
N GLU A 141 -3.70 -10.50 20.81
CA GLU A 141 -2.61 -11.49 20.70
C GLU A 141 -3.03 -12.68 19.83
N ARG A 142 -4.26 -13.18 20.03
CA ARG A 142 -4.82 -14.28 19.23
C ARG A 142 -4.97 -13.87 17.76
N HIS A 143 -5.51 -12.69 17.48
CA HIS A 143 -5.70 -12.18 16.13
C HIS A 143 -4.37 -11.96 15.41
N VAL A 144 -3.40 -11.35 16.05
CA VAL A 144 -2.03 -11.18 15.51
C VAL A 144 -1.41 -12.52 15.20
N LYS A 145 -1.54 -13.51 16.11
CA LYS A 145 -1.02 -14.86 15.88
C LYS A 145 -1.65 -15.52 14.65
N ILE A 146 -2.96 -15.43 14.48
CA ILE A 146 -3.67 -15.98 13.31
C ILE A 146 -3.10 -15.37 12.02
N VAL A 147 -2.94 -14.05 11.97
CA VAL A 147 -2.41 -13.37 10.79
C VAL A 147 -0.98 -13.78 10.49
N LEU A 148 -0.12 -13.85 11.52
CA LEU A 148 1.28 -14.27 11.36
C LEU A 148 1.40 -15.73 10.92
N ASP A 149 0.56 -16.62 11.43
CA ASP A 149 0.55 -18.03 11.06
C ASP A 149 0.17 -18.20 9.58
N ILE A 150 -0.86 -17.48 9.09
CA ILE A 150 -1.25 -17.49 7.67
C ILE A 150 -0.12 -16.95 6.78
N LEU A 151 0.45 -15.79 7.12
CA LEU A 151 1.55 -15.20 6.35
C LEU A 151 2.76 -16.16 6.29
N ASN A 152 3.10 -16.81 7.40
CA ASN A 152 4.19 -17.77 7.46
C ASN A 152 3.90 -19.03 6.62
N GLN A 153 2.68 -19.56 6.66
CA GLN A 153 2.24 -20.69 5.84
C GLN A 153 2.37 -20.38 4.35
N GLU A 154 1.95 -19.18 3.94
CA GLU A 154 2.01 -18.72 2.55
C GLU A 154 3.39 -18.15 2.16
N LYS A 155 4.37 -18.20 3.07
CA LYS A 155 5.74 -17.69 2.86
C LYS A 155 5.79 -16.22 2.48
N LEU A 156 4.89 -15.42 3.08
CA LEU A 156 4.84 -13.98 2.93
C LEU A 156 5.60 -13.31 4.09
N TYR A 157 6.54 -12.44 3.78
CA TYR A 157 7.49 -11.88 4.74
C TYR A 157 7.19 -10.43 5.09
N LEU A 158 7.23 -10.15 6.38
CA LEU A 158 7.05 -8.81 6.95
C LEU A 158 8.37 -8.03 7.02
N SER A 159 8.27 -6.72 7.01
CA SER A 159 9.39 -5.80 7.23
C SER A 159 9.60 -5.57 8.71
N ARG A 160 10.65 -6.17 9.31
CA ARG A 160 10.96 -6.03 10.75
C ARG A 160 11.07 -4.59 11.23
N GLN A 161 11.47 -3.67 10.37
CA GLN A 161 11.70 -2.26 10.71
C GLN A 161 10.40 -1.44 10.76
N LYS A 162 9.29 -1.99 10.26
CA LYS A 162 8.02 -1.29 10.09
C LYS A 162 6.85 -2.06 10.75
N LEU A 163 7.16 -2.79 11.81
CA LEU A 163 6.16 -3.47 12.62
C LEU A 163 5.77 -2.57 13.78
N HIS A 164 4.50 -2.22 13.86
CA HIS A 164 3.94 -1.35 14.90
C HIS A 164 2.91 -2.16 15.70
N PHE A 165 3.40 -2.91 16.70
CA PHE A 165 2.56 -3.71 17.58
C PHE A 165 1.96 -2.86 18.69
N ILE A 166 0.64 -3.00 18.90
CA ILE A 166 -0.10 -2.43 20.03
C ILE A 166 0.25 -0.95 20.22
N GLN A 167 0.05 -0.15 19.16
CA GLN A 167 0.38 1.27 19.22
C GLN A 167 -0.83 2.07 19.75
N PRO A 168 -0.64 2.99 20.70
CA PRO A 168 -1.68 3.90 21.16
C PRO A 168 -2.08 4.89 20.05
N GLU A 169 -1.13 5.23 19.19
CA GLU A 169 -1.31 6.09 18.02
C GLU A 169 -0.80 5.37 16.78
N LEU A 170 -1.62 5.31 15.74
CA LEU A 170 -1.32 4.65 14.50
C LEU A 170 -1.55 5.57 13.30
N LYS A 171 -0.53 5.74 12.46
CA LYS A 171 -0.69 6.44 11.18
C LYS A 171 -1.10 5.44 10.10
N LEU A 172 -2.36 5.50 9.67
CA LEU A 172 -2.93 4.58 8.70
C LEU A 172 -3.49 5.35 7.51
N LEU A 173 -3.04 5.03 6.30
CA LEU A 173 -3.53 5.61 5.02
C LEU A 173 -3.50 7.15 4.96
N GLY A 174 -2.72 7.78 5.82
CA GLY A 174 -2.54 9.23 5.88
C GLY A 174 -3.05 9.90 7.16
N PRO A 175 -4.24 9.60 7.68
CA PRO A 175 -4.70 10.01 9.01
C PRO A 175 -3.90 9.36 10.14
N VAL A 176 -4.07 9.93 11.33
CA VAL A 176 -3.61 9.37 12.60
C VAL A 176 -4.84 8.90 13.36
N ILE A 177 -4.78 7.69 13.87
CA ILE A 177 -5.82 7.05 14.70
C ILE A 177 -5.25 6.86 16.09
N ASP A 178 -5.98 7.31 17.10
CA ASP A 178 -5.67 7.11 18.52
C ASP A 178 -6.93 6.78 19.31
N ASP A 179 -6.88 6.88 20.63
CA ASP A 179 -8.03 6.59 21.49
C ASP A 179 -9.10 7.71 21.49
N GLU A 180 -8.76 8.89 20.96
CA GLU A 180 -9.69 10.01 20.77
C GLU A 180 -10.43 9.90 19.42
N GLY A 181 -9.92 9.07 18.49
CA GLY A 181 -10.53 8.80 17.20
C GLY A 181 -9.59 9.00 16.01
N ILE A 182 -10.14 9.52 14.90
CA ILE A 182 -9.40 9.77 13.66
C ILE A 182 -9.08 11.26 13.59
N ARG A 183 -7.80 11.60 13.37
CA ARG A 183 -7.37 12.99 13.22
C ARG A 183 -6.43 13.18 12.03
N MET A 184 -6.36 14.39 11.53
CA MET A 184 -5.44 14.73 10.45
C MET A 184 -3.99 14.70 10.93
N ASP A 185 -3.08 14.21 10.08
CA ASP A 185 -1.65 14.28 10.33
C ASP A 185 -1.20 15.77 10.35
N PRO A 186 -0.70 16.29 11.51
CA PRO A 186 -0.28 17.67 11.63
C PRO A 186 0.78 18.10 10.60
N HIS A 187 1.69 17.18 10.24
CA HIS A 187 2.72 17.45 9.24
C HIS A 187 2.11 17.68 7.85
N LYS A 188 1.08 16.92 7.49
CA LYS A 188 0.38 17.08 6.22
C LYS A 188 -0.42 18.37 6.19
N VAL A 189 -1.09 18.71 7.29
CA VAL A 189 -1.81 20.00 7.45
C VAL A 189 -0.85 21.17 7.30
N ASN A 190 0.26 21.18 8.05
CA ASN A 190 1.25 22.25 7.98
C ASN A 190 1.90 22.36 6.61
N SER A 191 2.14 21.24 5.94
CA SER A 191 2.64 21.22 4.55
C SER A 191 1.68 21.94 3.61
N VAL A 192 0.38 21.64 3.68
CA VAL A 192 -0.64 22.30 2.85
C VAL A 192 -0.78 23.78 3.18
N LEU A 193 -0.74 24.16 4.45
CA LEU A 193 -0.83 25.57 4.88
C LEU A 193 0.37 26.39 4.39
N SER A 194 1.53 25.77 4.17
CA SER A 194 2.72 26.45 3.64
C SER A 194 2.73 26.61 2.11
N TRP A 195 1.77 26.03 1.42
CA TRP A 195 1.71 26.11 -0.04
C TRP A 195 1.32 27.51 -0.52
N LYS A 196 1.98 27.92 -1.61
CA LYS A 196 1.56 29.13 -2.31
C LYS A 196 0.24 28.90 -3.03
N VAL A 197 -0.54 29.97 -3.18
CA VAL A 197 -1.79 29.93 -3.95
C VAL A 197 -1.50 29.40 -5.36
N PRO A 198 -2.25 28.37 -5.83
CA PRO A 198 -2.05 27.83 -7.17
C PRO A 198 -2.28 28.88 -8.24
N THR A 199 -1.31 29.08 -9.12
CA THR A 199 -1.35 30.09 -10.21
C THR A 199 -1.65 29.49 -11.58
N ASN A 200 -1.65 28.15 -11.70
CA ASN A 200 -1.98 27.46 -12.93
C ASN A 200 -2.79 26.19 -12.66
N ARG A 201 -3.30 25.55 -13.75
CA ARG A 201 -4.17 24.38 -13.69
C ARG A 201 -3.51 23.17 -13.04
N ASP A 202 -2.23 22.97 -13.27
CA ASP A 202 -1.51 21.77 -12.76
C ASP A 202 -1.23 21.93 -11.27
N LEU A 203 -0.85 23.11 -10.81
CA LEU A 203 -0.72 23.44 -9.38
C LEU A 203 -2.07 23.32 -8.66
N LEU A 204 -3.16 23.77 -9.30
CA LEU A 204 -4.50 23.64 -8.73
C LEU A 204 -4.92 22.16 -8.61
N ARG A 205 -4.66 21.33 -9.62
CA ARG A 205 -4.92 19.89 -9.56
C ARG A 205 -4.11 19.22 -8.46
N GLY A 206 -2.82 19.56 -8.34
CA GLY A 206 -1.95 19.06 -7.26
C GLY A 206 -2.48 19.45 -5.89
N PHE A 207 -2.92 20.71 -5.73
CA PHE A 207 -3.53 21.21 -4.49
C PHE A 207 -4.81 20.43 -4.15
N ILE A 208 -5.76 20.34 -5.07
CA ILE A 208 -7.03 19.59 -4.85
C ILE A 208 -6.75 18.13 -4.52
N GLY A 209 -5.82 17.48 -5.23
CA GLY A 209 -5.45 16.08 -4.96
C GLY A 209 -4.83 15.88 -3.57
N SER A 210 -4.12 16.88 -3.05
CA SER A 210 -3.51 16.79 -1.72
C SER A 210 -4.47 17.15 -0.60
N VAL A 211 -5.43 18.05 -0.85
CA VAL A 211 -6.44 18.48 0.14
C VAL A 211 -7.63 17.53 0.18
N GLY A 212 -7.96 16.86 -0.92
CA GLY A 212 -9.11 15.94 -1.00
C GLY A 212 -9.18 14.92 0.16
N PRO A 213 -8.11 14.16 0.45
CA PRO A 213 -8.08 13.26 1.60
C PRO A 213 -8.25 13.97 2.95
N LEU A 214 -7.74 15.21 3.10
CA LEU A 214 -7.91 16.00 4.32
C LEU A 214 -9.37 16.44 4.52
N TRP A 215 -10.06 16.76 3.43
CA TRP A 215 -11.47 17.13 3.46
C TRP A 215 -12.37 15.98 3.96
N VAL A 216 -12.11 14.76 3.49
CA VAL A 216 -12.83 13.56 3.95
C VAL A 216 -12.64 13.35 5.45
N ILE A 217 -11.39 13.45 5.94
CA ILE A 217 -11.10 13.31 7.37
C ILE A 217 -11.80 14.43 8.17
N TRP A 218 -11.77 15.67 7.66
CA TRP A 218 -12.45 16.79 8.30
C TRP A 218 -13.96 16.55 8.41
N GLN A 219 -14.61 15.99 7.39
CA GLN A 219 -16.01 15.60 7.45
C GLN A 219 -16.27 14.52 8.50
N MET A 220 -15.37 13.54 8.67
CA MET A 220 -15.49 12.49 9.67
C MET A 220 -15.32 12.99 11.10
N THR A 221 -14.52 14.04 11.30
CA THR A 221 -14.17 14.55 12.63
C THR A 221 -14.95 15.81 13.02
N SER A 222 -15.65 16.44 12.06
CA SER A 222 -16.41 17.67 12.33
C SER A 222 -17.75 17.36 12.98
N PRO A 223 -18.08 17.98 14.12
CA PRO A 223 -19.37 17.82 14.81
C PRO A 223 -20.58 18.26 13.97
N MET A 224 -20.37 19.03 12.89
CA MET A 224 -21.44 19.50 12.00
C MET A 224 -21.97 18.43 11.02
N PHE A 225 -21.22 17.32 10.83
CA PHE A 225 -21.60 16.21 9.94
C PHE A 225 -21.69 14.87 10.66
N GLY A 226 -21.59 14.87 11.99
CA GLY A 226 -21.86 13.70 12.81
C GLY A 226 -23.32 13.30 12.62
N CYS A 227 -23.57 12.18 11.96
CA CYS A 227 -24.88 11.52 11.97
C CYS A 227 -25.21 11.15 13.42
N PRO A 228 -26.47 11.30 13.86
CA PRO A 228 -26.92 10.99 15.21
C PRO A 228 -26.75 9.52 15.56
#